data_ffaa46e1703e09e2add79f5364e248fd
#
_entry.id   ffaa46e1703e09e2add79f5364e248fd
#
_cell.length_a   1.000
_cell.length_b   1.000
_cell.length_c   1.000
_cell.angle_alpha   90.00
_cell.angle_beta   90.00
_cell.angle_gamma   90.00
#
_symmetry.space_group_name_H-M   'P 1'
#
loop_
_entity.id
_entity.type
_entity.pdbx_description
1 polymer ?
#
loop_
_entity_poly.entity_id
_entity_poly.type
_entity_poly.pdbx_seq_one_letter_code
_entity_poly.pdbx_strand_id
1 'polypeptide(L)'
;MGVKILVVDDEPDIRAVLSDCLAAAGFETSQAGDGDEAVAAVQAERPAVILLDVLMPRRGGMDALSELKRIAPDVPVIMCTAYMDVPTAVRAMQLGAYDYLTKPFDPALLLLTVKRALERQELLARIDELRSQGEGISLAERMGGSRPIESVIQQVAQVARSNFTVLIQGETGTGKELVARAIHNQSPRRDQPFVAVDCGAIPETLVESELFGYEKGAFTGAVRRKDGRFQAASGGTVFLDEVGNLPLPTQAKLLRAIEERQVTPLGATRPVPVDARIIAAANVDLAEASRAGRFRPDLYYRLNEFGISLPPLRSRREDIAHLASRFLDEVSMELRRPVHGITDEAMELLRRHDWPGNVRELKNVIRKAALLATDLITPEFLPPLVAPREAGQPAVVAPAVDGELSLREVSEVATADAERRAIRQALEAARGNKSQAARLLRTDYTTLHAKMKRYGISARDFQDA
;
A
#
# COMPACT_ATOMS: atom_id res chain seq x y z
N MET A 1 14.11 32.64 -0.53
CA MET A 1 14.58 32.73 0.87
C MET A 1 15.69 31.71 1.03
N GLY A 2 16.85 32.13 1.62
CA GLY A 2 17.98 31.22 1.84
C GLY A 2 17.65 30.17 2.90
N VAL A 3 18.28 28.99 2.81
CA VAL A 3 18.16 27.94 3.83
C VAL A 3 18.95 28.38 5.05
N LYS A 4 18.26 28.54 6.21
CA LYS A 4 18.85 29.05 7.44
C LYS A 4 19.28 27.93 8.38
N ILE A 5 20.53 27.99 8.86
CA ILE A 5 21.15 27.01 9.76
C ILE A 5 21.49 27.72 11.08
N LEU A 6 21.08 27.13 12.20
CA LEU A 6 21.45 27.62 13.53
C LEU A 6 22.75 26.94 13.98
N VAL A 7 23.77 27.75 14.29
CA VAL A 7 25.05 27.30 14.84
C VAL A 7 25.09 27.61 16.34
N VAL A 8 25.21 26.58 17.16
CA VAL A 8 25.21 26.69 18.64
C VAL A 8 26.51 26.14 19.20
N ASP A 9 27.33 27.02 19.75
CA ASP A 9 28.63 26.69 20.32
C ASP A 9 29.01 27.82 21.31
N ASP A 10 29.65 27.53 22.41
CA ASP A 10 30.05 28.56 23.37
C ASP A 10 31.27 29.36 22.90
N GLU A 11 32.12 28.78 22.06
CA GLU A 11 33.30 29.42 21.51
C GLU A 11 32.96 30.34 20.31
N PRO A 12 33.13 31.70 20.40
CA PRO A 12 32.79 32.61 19.29
C PRO A 12 33.57 32.33 18.01
N ASP A 13 34.82 31.90 18.14
CA ASP A 13 35.70 31.62 17.00
C ASP A 13 35.20 30.39 16.20
N ILE A 14 34.70 29.35 16.89
CA ILE A 14 34.13 28.17 16.26
C ILE A 14 32.83 28.54 15.55
N ARG A 15 31.95 29.34 16.20
CA ARG A 15 30.74 29.83 15.54
C ARG A 15 31.04 30.62 14.25
N ALA A 16 32.07 31.48 14.29
CA ALA A 16 32.49 32.26 13.12
C ALA A 16 32.97 31.34 11.98
N VAL A 17 33.86 30.39 12.28
CA VAL A 17 34.40 29.44 11.29
C VAL A 17 33.28 28.57 10.64
N LEU A 18 32.36 28.04 11.47
CA LEU A 18 31.22 27.27 10.94
C LEU A 18 30.31 28.13 10.10
N SER A 19 30.00 29.35 10.53
CA SER A 19 29.18 30.30 9.79
C SER A 19 29.79 30.68 8.44
N ASP A 20 31.10 30.96 8.42
CA ASP A 20 31.80 31.28 7.16
C ASP A 20 31.82 30.09 6.19
N CYS A 21 32.05 28.87 6.71
CA CYS A 21 32.04 27.66 5.92
C CYS A 21 30.65 27.40 5.29
N LEU A 22 29.58 27.60 6.05
CA LEU A 22 28.20 27.43 5.60
C LEU A 22 27.79 28.55 4.63
N ALA A 23 28.17 29.80 4.91
CA ALA A 23 27.92 30.95 4.06
C ALA A 23 28.60 30.81 2.68
N ALA A 24 29.85 30.31 2.67
CA ALA A 24 30.56 30.00 1.41
C ALA A 24 29.84 28.93 0.57
N ALA A 25 29.04 28.05 1.20
CA ALA A 25 28.22 27.05 0.53
C ALA A 25 26.80 27.57 0.17
N GLY A 26 26.49 28.85 0.44
CA GLY A 26 25.21 29.50 0.10
C GLY A 26 24.11 29.38 1.16
N PHE A 27 24.43 28.98 2.38
CA PHE A 27 23.47 28.92 3.50
C PHE A 27 23.47 30.23 4.30
N GLU A 28 22.30 30.61 4.80
CA GLU A 28 22.18 31.66 5.80
C GLU A 28 22.42 31.05 7.21
N THR A 29 23.11 31.78 8.09
CA THR A 29 23.40 31.30 9.43
C THR A 29 22.88 32.22 10.51
N SER A 30 22.39 31.64 11.61
CA SER A 30 22.16 32.31 12.89
C SER A 30 22.99 31.66 13.96
N GLN A 31 23.33 32.38 15.02
CA GLN A 31 24.25 31.92 16.07
C GLN A 31 23.60 31.99 17.44
N ALA A 32 23.95 31.05 18.29
CA ALA A 32 23.64 31.04 19.74
C ALA A 32 24.85 30.57 20.52
N GLY A 33 25.04 31.13 21.72
CA GLY A 33 26.20 30.85 22.56
C GLY A 33 25.97 29.78 23.63
N ASP A 34 24.73 29.31 23.81
CA ASP A 34 24.38 28.23 24.73
C ASP A 34 23.01 27.61 24.41
N GLY A 35 22.63 26.60 25.23
CA GLY A 35 21.37 25.87 25.00
C GLY A 35 20.09 26.69 25.19
N ASP A 36 20.10 27.70 26.07
CA ASP A 36 18.94 28.55 26.31
C ASP A 36 18.74 29.55 25.17
N GLU A 37 19.82 30.13 24.66
CA GLU A 37 19.80 30.97 23.46
C GLU A 37 19.38 30.15 22.24
N ALA A 38 19.82 28.89 22.12
CA ALA A 38 19.39 27.99 21.02
C ALA A 38 17.89 27.74 21.05
N VAL A 39 17.32 27.44 22.22
CA VAL A 39 15.87 27.24 22.39
C VAL A 39 15.10 28.52 22.02
N ALA A 40 15.55 29.68 22.49
CA ALA A 40 14.94 30.98 22.18
C ALA A 40 15.00 31.29 20.66
N ALA A 41 16.16 31.01 20.02
CA ALA A 41 16.34 31.22 18.58
C ALA A 41 15.37 30.34 17.76
N VAL A 42 15.20 29.07 18.11
CA VAL A 42 14.29 28.15 17.43
C VAL A 42 12.81 28.53 17.61
N GLN A 43 12.44 29.10 18.77
CA GLN A 43 11.11 29.60 19.02
C GLN A 43 10.81 30.89 18.25
N ALA A 44 11.80 31.75 18.06
CA ALA A 44 11.67 33.01 17.34
C ALA A 44 11.64 32.77 15.82
N GLU A 45 12.49 31.92 15.32
CA GLU A 45 12.58 31.59 13.89
C GLU A 45 13.10 30.17 13.72
N ARG A 46 12.33 29.33 13.05
CA ARG A 46 12.61 27.92 12.90
C ARG A 46 13.72 27.68 11.85
N PRO A 47 14.92 27.17 12.25
CA PRO A 47 15.99 26.89 11.30
C PRO A 47 15.71 25.58 10.54
N ALA A 48 16.35 25.41 9.38
CA ALA A 48 16.29 24.18 8.61
C ALA A 48 17.18 23.06 9.22
N VAL A 49 18.31 23.42 9.82
CA VAL A 49 19.23 22.49 10.52
C VAL A 49 19.82 23.20 11.73
N ILE A 50 20.11 22.46 12.78
CA ILE A 50 20.82 22.94 13.98
C ILE A 50 22.14 22.19 14.10
N LEU A 51 23.25 22.92 14.19
CA LEU A 51 24.55 22.42 14.64
C LEU A 51 24.67 22.75 16.14
N LEU A 52 24.80 21.75 16.99
CA LEU A 52 24.73 21.91 18.47
C LEU A 52 25.94 21.31 19.13
N ASP A 53 26.73 22.15 19.82
CA ASP A 53 27.83 21.64 20.63
C ASP A 53 27.32 20.85 21.84
N VAL A 54 28.04 19.81 22.19
CA VAL A 54 27.75 18.94 23.37
C VAL A 54 28.10 19.64 24.66
N LEU A 55 29.25 20.30 24.71
CA LEU A 55 29.82 20.88 25.93
C LEU A 55 29.67 22.40 25.90
N MET A 56 28.68 22.91 26.58
CA MET A 56 28.44 24.35 26.72
C MET A 56 28.14 24.72 28.18
N PRO A 57 28.46 25.94 28.62
CA PRO A 57 28.09 26.43 29.93
C PRO A 57 26.57 26.61 30.08
N ARG A 58 26.13 26.74 31.35
CA ARG A 58 24.69 26.89 31.69
C ARG A 58 23.86 25.67 31.28
N ARG A 59 23.37 25.63 30.08
CA ARG A 59 22.61 24.50 29.56
C ARG A 59 23.43 23.73 28.51
N GLY A 60 23.83 22.50 28.86
CA GLY A 60 24.61 21.63 27.97
C GLY A 60 23.84 21.17 26.75
N GLY A 61 24.56 20.78 25.69
CA GLY A 61 23.96 20.38 24.41
C GLY A 61 23.00 19.20 24.49
N MET A 62 23.21 18.24 25.39
CA MET A 62 22.31 17.08 25.56
C MET A 62 20.96 17.47 26.15
N ASP A 63 20.92 18.42 27.08
CA ASP A 63 19.69 18.95 27.67
C ASP A 63 18.99 19.87 26.67
N ALA A 64 19.74 20.67 25.92
CA ALA A 64 19.23 21.49 24.83
C ALA A 64 18.64 20.63 23.71
N LEU A 65 19.28 19.51 23.30
CA LEU A 65 18.76 18.56 22.32
C LEU A 65 17.38 18.05 22.70
N SER A 66 17.21 17.61 23.96
CA SER A 66 15.92 17.08 24.45
C SER A 66 14.81 18.11 24.33
N GLU A 67 15.07 19.37 24.67
CA GLU A 67 14.11 20.45 24.59
C GLU A 67 13.84 20.88 23.13
N LEU A 68 14.89 21.00 22.31
CA LEU A 68 14.78 21.32 20.88
C LEU A 68 13.95 20.28 20.15
N LYS A 69 14.11 18.99 20.48
CA LYS A 69 13.29 17.92 19.92
C LYS A 69 11.85 17.91 20.41
N ARG A 70 11.57 18.49 21.57
CA ARG A 70 10.20 18.67 22.05
C ARG A 70 9.47 19.80 21.33
N ILE A 71 10.15 20.94 21.04
CA ILE A 71 9.56 22.12 20.41
C ILE A 71 9.59 22.08 18.88
N ALA A 72 10.59 21.41 18.29
CA ALA A 72 10.79 21.30 16.85
C ALA A 72 11.27 19.87 16.48
N PRO A 73 10.38 18.84 16.57
CA PRO A 73 10.76 17.44 16.43
C PRO A 73 11.27 17.09 15.02
N ASP A 74 10.83 17.81 14.01
CA ASP A 74 11.18 17.63 12.60
C ASP A 74 12.48 18.31 12.17
N VAL A 75 13.00 19.29 12.96
CA VAL A 75 14.25 19.96 12.65
C VAL A 75 15.44 19.04 12.97
N PRO A 76 16.29 18.68 12.00
CA PRO A 76 17.46 17.86 12.23
C PRO A 76 18.47 18.61 13.11
N VAL A 77 18.94 17.93 14.17
CA VAL A 77 19.99 18.42 15.06
C VAL A 77 21.23 17.57 14.86
N ILE A 78 22.35 18.18 14.44
CA ILE A 78 23.65 17.56 14.29
C ILE A 78 24.48 17.94 15.49
N MET A 79 24.91 16.95 16.28
CA MET A 79 25.71 17.20 17.46
C MET A 79 27.16 17.43 17.08
N CYS A 80 27.81 18.43 17.71
CA CYS A 80 29.20 18.75 17.53
C CYS A 80 29.96 18.40 18.85
N THR A 81 31.11 17.74 18.76
CA THR A 81 31.85 17.33 19.97
C THR A 81 33.36 17.35 19.77
N ALA A 82 34.09 17.79 20.77
CA ALA A 82 35.56 17.69 20.81
C ALA A 82 36.04 16.27 21.21
N TYR A 83 35.17 15.48 21.86
CA TYR A 83 35.49 14.13 22.34
C TYR A 83 34.51 13.12 21.80
N MET A 84 35.04 12.11 21.13
CA MET A 84 34.26 10.99 20.60
C MET A 84 34.24 9.88 21.67
N ASP A 85 33.27 9.95 22.58
CA ASP A 85 32.96 8.80 23.40
C ASP A 85 31.67 8.11 22.86
N VAL A 86 31.73 6.80 22.67
CA VAL A 86 30.61 6.00 22.14
C VAL A 86 29.34 6.13 22.99
N PRO A 87 29.39 6.13 24.33
CA PRO A 87 28.22 6.33 25.17
C PRO A 87 27.45 7.63 24.90
N THR A 88 28.14 8.76 24.79
CA THR A 88 27.51 10.07 24.52
C THR A 88 26.89 10.15 23.13
N ALA A 89 27.59 9.63 22.10
CA ALA A 89 27.04 9.55 20.75
C ALA A 89 25.76 8.69 20.70
N VAL A 90 25.77 7.50 21.32
CA VAL A 90 24.60 6.63 21.40
C VAL A 90 23.44 7.32 22.12
N ARG A 91 23.69 8.01 23.23
CA ARG A 91 22.67 8.74 23.97
C ARG A 91 22.07 9.89 23.17
N ALA A 92 22.91 10.65 22.43
CA ALA A 92 22.43 11.71 21.54
C ALA A 92 21.49 11.16 20.45
N MET A 93 21.86 10.03 19.82
CA MET A 93 21.01 9.37 18.83
C MET A 93 19.69 8.86 19.43
N GLN A 94 19.69 8.35 20.66
CA GLN A 94 18.49 7.94 21.38
C GLN A 94 17.57 9.12 21.72
N LEU A 95 18.13 10.31 21.96
CA LEU A 95 17.39 11.55 22.18
C LEU A 95 16.93 12.22 20.90
N GLY A 96 17.21 11.62 19.73
CA GLY A 96 16.71 12.08 18.43
C GLY A 96 17.66 13.00 17.67
N ALA A 97 18.96 13.02 17.99
CA ALA A 97 19.94 13.66 17.12
C ALA A 97 19.91 13.02 15.72
N TYR A 98 20.15 13.83 14.70
CA TYR A 98 20.22 13.36 13.31
C TYR A 98 21.56 12.65 13.04
N ASP A 99 22.65 13.29 13.46
CA ASP A 99 24.01 12.81 13.28
C ASP A 99 24.93 13.51 14.30
N TYR A 100 26.22 13.17 14.30
CA TYR A 100 27.23 13.85 15.10
C TYR A 100 28.50 14.13 14.28
N LEU A 101 29.23 15.20 14.63
CA LEU A 101 30.48 15.62 14.01
C LEU A 101 31.55 15.86 15.08
N THR A 102 32.77 15.44 14.80
CA THR A 102 33.92 15.66 15.70
C THR A 102 34.68 16.92 15.34
N LYS A 103 35.05 17.68 16.38
CA LYS A 103 35.99 18.80 16.26
C LYS A 103 37.45 18.24 16.26
N PRO A 104 38.40 18.73 15.42
CA PRO A 104 38.20 19.79 14.42
C PRO A 104 37.37 19.31 13.21
N PHE A 105 36.54 20.21 12.66
CA PHE A 105 35.62 19.87 11.56
C PHE A 105 36.35 19.73 10.23
N ASP A 106 36.08 18.66 9.52
CA ASP A 106 36.32 18.58 8.09
C ASP A 106 35.19 19.34 7.35
N PRO A 107 35.50 20.46 6.64
CA PRO A 107 34.49 21.22 5.91
C PRO A 107 33.67 20.39 4.91
N ALA A 108 34.31 19.42 4.25
CA ALA A 108 33.63 18.58 3.28
C ALA A 108 32.60 17.64 3.98
N LEU A 109 32.97 17.05 5.13
CA LEU A 109 32.10 16.21 5.92
C LEU A 109 30.95 17.01 6.54
N LEU A 110 31.21 18.20 7.07
CA LEU A 110 30.18 19.11 7.60
C LEU A 110 29.11 19.40 6.53
N LEU A 111 29.56 19.87 5.37
CA LEU A 111 28.64 20.22 4.26
C LEU A 111 27.86 19.00 3.74
N LEU A 112 28.50 17.83 3.68
CA LEU A 112 27.83 16.58 3.30
C LEU A 112 26.74 16.19 4.29
N THR A 113 27.02 16.26 5.60
CA THR A 113 26.08 15.92 6.66
C THR A 113 24.90 16.88 6.68
N VAL A 114 25.16 18.19 6.54
CA VAL A 114 24.10 19.22 6.45
C VAL A 114 23.23 18.99 5.22
N LYS A 115 23.80 18.73 4.04
CA LYS A 115 23.03 18.47 2.81
C LYS A 115 22.14 17.23 2.95
N ARG A 116 22.65 16.14 3.51
CA ARG A 116 21.86 14.92 3.77
C ARG A 116 20.70 15.18 4.74
N ALA A 117 20.93 16.00 5.78
CA ALA A 117 19.88 16.38 6.72
C ALA A 117 18.76 17.17 6.03
N LEU A 118 19.11 18.11 5.16
CA LEU A 118 18.18 18.91 4.36
C LEU A 118 17.41 18.04 3.34
N GLU A 119 18.10 17.18 2.59
CA GLU A 119 17.46 16.25 1.64
C GLU A 119 16.41 15.36 2.32
N ARG A 120 16.75 14.82 3.51
CA ARG A 120 15.80 14.02 4.29
C ARG A 120 14.59 14.84 4.72
N GLN A 121 14.79 16.07 5.19
CA GLN A 121 13.72 16.96 5.60
C GLN A 121 12.81 17.31 4.41
N GLU A 122 13.39 17.60 3.24
CA GLU A 122 12.67 17.90 2.01
C GLU A 122 11.85 16.69 1.53
N LEU A 123 12.41 15.48 1.60
CA LEU A 123 11.69 14.24 1.29
C LEU A 123 10.51 14.00 2.25
N LEU A 124 10.70 14.24 3.55
CA LEU A 124 9.62 14.11 4.54
C LEU A 124 8.52 15.14 4.30
N ALA A 125 8.89 16.41 4.06
CA ALA A 125 7.94 17.47 3.71
C ALA A 125 7.16 17.15 2.43
N ARG A 126 7.83 16.60 1.41
CA ARG A 126 7.18 16.18 0.16
C ARG A 126 6.25 14.98 0.34
N ILE A 127 6.58 14.05 1.23
CA ILE A 127 5.69 12.96 1.63
C ILE A 127 4.45 13.52 2.35
N ASP A 128 4.62 14.49 3.23
CA ASP A 128 3.50 15.11 3.95
C ASP A 128 2.66 16.00 3.02
N GLU A 129 3.28 16.69 2.07
CA GLU A 129 2.58 17.42 1.00
C GLU A 129 1.78 16.47 0.08
N LEU A 130 2.36 15.34 -0.33
CA LEU A 130 1.65 14.31 -1.09
C LEU A 130 0.53 13.64 -0.28
N ARG A 131 0.70 13.50 1.04
CA ARG A 131 -0.35 13.04 1.95
C ARG A 131 -1.47 14.08 2.05
N SER A 132 -1.15 15.36 2.26
CA SER A 132 -2.13 16.44 2.36
C SER A 132 -2.86 16.70 1.02
N GLN A 133 -2.19 16.60 -0.12
CA GLN A 133 -2.83 16.60 -1.44
C GLN A 133 -3.76 15.38 -1.61
N GLY A 134 -3.39 14.21 -1.06
CA GLY A 134 -4.26 13.05 -0.96
C GLY A 134 -5.44 13.22 0.00
N GLU A 135 -5.33 14.04 1.02
CA GLU A 135 -6.39 14.34 2.00
C GLU A 135 -7.41 15.37 1.49
N GLY A 136 -7.05 16.21 0.51
CA GLY A 136 -7.97 17.17 -0.12
C GLY A 136 -9.00 16.52 -1.05
N ILE A 137 -8.76 15.31 -1.55
CA ILE A 137 -9.69 14.59 -2.43
C ILE A 137 -10.68 13.80 -1.56
N SER A 138 -11.96 14.14 -1.64
CA SER A 138 -13.02 13.47 -0.89
C SER A 138 -13.12 11.97 -1.24
N LEU A 139 -13.64 11.14 -0.33
CA LEU A 139 -13.88 9.72 -0.61
C LEU A 139 -14.83 9.54 -1.80
N ALA A 140 -15.80 10.46 -1.99
CA ALA A 140 -16.70 10.50 -3.15
C ALA A 140 -15.93 10.71 -4.46
N GLU A 141 -15.01 11.64 -4.50
CA GLU A 141 -14.16 11.87 -5.69
C GLU A 141 -13.28 10.67 -6.03
N ARG A 142 -12.88 9.89 -5.01
CA ARG A 142 -12.04 8.69 -5.21
C ARG A 142 -12.82 7.46 -5.61
N MET A 143 -14.06 7.30 -5.16
CA MET A 143 -14.84 6.07 -5.32
C MET A 143 -16.03 6.19 -6.28
N GLY A 144 -16.45 7.43 -6.59
CA GLY A 144 -17.67 7.74 -7.36
C GLY A 144 -18.80 8.25 -6.47
N GLY A 145 -19.92 8.63 -7.11
CA GLY A 145 -21.10 9.24 -6.46
C GLY A 145 -22.37 8.39 -6.56
N SER A 146 -22.26 7.10 -6.87
CA SER A 146 -23.42 6.22 -6.92
C SER A 146 -24.08 6.04 -5.54
N ARG A 147 -25.40 5.78 -5.51
CA ARG A 147 -26.12 5.56 -4.25
C ARG A 147 -25.48 4.50 -3.33
N PRO A 148 -24.98 3.35 -3.83
CA PRO A 148 -24.27 2.39 -2.99
C PRO A 148 -23.01 2.98 -2.34
N ILE A 149 -22.26 3.84 -3.04
CA ILE A 149 -21.07 4.51 -2.50
C ILE A 149 -21.42 5.63 -1.54
N GLU A 150 -22.48 6.40 -1.80
CA GLU A 150 -22.99 7.39 -0.84
C GLU A 150 -23.34 6.75 0.52
N SER A 151 -23.98 5.57 0.51
CA SER A 151 -24.25 4.81 1.74
C SER A 151 -22.96 4.42 2.46
N VAL A 152 -21.92 3.97 1.75
CA VAL A 152 -20.60 3.66 2.34
C VAL A 152 -19.98 4.91 2.95
N ILE A 153 -20.04 6.05 2.29
CA ILE A 153 -19.49 7.33 2.78
C ILE A 153 -20.19 7.75 4.07
N GLN A 154 -21.52 7.60 4.15
CA GLN A 154 -22.30 7.89 5.37
C GLN A 154 -21.88 6.96 6.52
N GLN A 155 -21.73 5.66 6.28
CA GLN A 155 -21.27 4.70 7.26
C GLN A 155 -19.85 5.03 7.76
N VAL A 156 -18.95 5.43 6.86
CA VAL A 156 -17.59 5.89 7.19
C VAL A 156 -17.67 7.10 8.14
N ALA A 157 -18.43 8.13 7.79
CA ALA A 157 -18.57 9.33 8.62
C ALA A 157 -19.16 9.03 10.01
N GLN A 158 -20.09 8.07 10.09
CA GLN A 158 -20.72 7.65 11.34
C GLN A 158 -19.71 6.90 12.24
N VAL A 159 -18.97 5.93 11.69
CA VAL A 159 -18.07 5.07 12.48
C VAL A 159 -16.73 5.72 12.77
N ALA A 160 -16.30 6.70 11.97
CA ALA A 160 -14.99 7.33 12.12
C ALA A 160 -14.78 7.93 13.53
N ARG A 161 -15.80 8.54 14.10
CA ARG A 161 -15.75 9.19 15.43
C ARG A 161 -15.78 8.22 16.61
N SER A 162 -16.02 6.93 16.37
CA SER A 162 -16.05 5.89 17.40
C SER A 162 -14.71 5.16 17.51
N ASN A 163 -14.55 4.36 18.57
CA ASN A 163 -13.43 3.41 18.70
C ASN A 163 -13.84 1.96 18.35
N PHE A 164 -14.99 1.76 17.70
CA PHE A 164 -15.41 0.44 17.27
C PHE A 164 -14.41 -0.20 16.33
N THR A 165 -14.27 -1.50 16.44
CA THR A 165 -13.62 -2.33 15.44
C THR A 165 -14.48 -2.34 14.18
N VAL A 166 -13.88 -2.12 13.02
CA VAL A 166 -14.58 -2.04 11.74
C VAL A 166 -14.17 -3.18 10.84
N LEU A 167 -15.14 -3.93 10.33
CA LEU A 167 -14.92 -4.95 9.31
C LEU A 167 -15.39 -4.44 7.95
N ILE A 168 -14.47 -4.32 6.99
CA ILE A 168 -14.74 -3.92 5.62
C ILE A 168 -14.76 -5.17 4.75
N GLN A 169 -15.93 -5.54 4.23
CA GLN A 169 -16.08 -6.69 3.33
C GLN A 169 -16.28 -6.23 1.89
N GLY A 170 -15.70 -6.95 0.94
CA GLY A 170 -15.85 -6.67 -0.49
C GLY A 170 -14.80 -7.37 -1.32
N GLU A 171 -15.10 -7.60 -2.59
CA GLU A 171 -14.21 -8.27 -3.53
C GLU A 171 -12.84 -7.58 -3.62
N THR A 172 -11.84 -8.32 -4.11
CA THR A 172 -10.52 -7.76 -4.37
C THR A 172 -10.60 -6.60 -5.36
N GLY A 173 -9.90 -5.50 -5.07
CA GLY A 173 -9.87 -4.33 -5.96
C GLY A 173 -11.05 -3.36 -5.83
N THR A 174 -11.97 -3.53 -4.87
CA THR A 174 -13.11 -2.62 -4.65
C THR A 174 -12.75 -1.30 -3.97
N GLY A 175 -11.58 -1.21 -3.31
CA GLY A 175 -11.10 0.00 -2.62
C GLY A 175 -11.17 -0.08 -1.09
N LYS A 176 -11.11 -1.28 -0.49
CA LYS A 176 -11.17 -1.47 0.98
C LYS A 176 -10.16 -0.63 1.76
N GLU A 177 -8.92 -0.54 1.28
CA GLU A 177 -7.89 0.30 1.91
C GLU A 177 -8.23 1.80 1.86
N LEU A 178 -8.84 2.29 0.77
CA LEU A 178 -9.29 3.69 0.68
C LEU A 178 -10.32 4.01 1.76
N VAL A 179 -11.25 3.09 2.00
CA VAL A 179 -12.26 3.22 3.06
C VAL A 179 -11.61 3.18 4.43
N ALA A 180 -10.67 2.27 4.68
CA ALA A 180 -9.95 2.19 5.95
C ALA A 180 -9.17 3.49 6.26
N ARG A 181 -8.48 4.04 5.26
CA ARG A 181 -7.78 5.33 5.39
C ARG A 181 -8.75 6.49 5.64
N ALA A 182 -9.91 6.50 4.97
CA ALA A 182 -10.92 7.53 5.19
C ALA A 182 -11.51 7.48 6.61
N ILE A 183 -11.71 6.27 7.17
CA ILE A 183 -12.14 6.10 8.58
C ILE A 183 -11.07 6.65 9.53
N HIS A 184 -9.80 6.36 9.29
CA HIS A 184 -8.70 6.85 10.12
C HIS A 184 -8.59 8.38 10.05
N ASN A 185 -8.57 8.96 8.85
CA ASN A 185 -8.39 10.39 8.61
C ASN A 185 -9.55 11.25 9.19
N GLN A 186 -10.76 10.67 9.29
CA GLN A 186 -11.92 11.32 9.91
C GLN A 186 -12.06 11.01 11.41
N SER A 187 -11.14 10.25 12.01
CA SER A 187 -11.16 9.85 13.41
C SER A 187 -10.41 10.83 14.32
N PRO A 188 -10.62 10.75 15.66
CA PRO A 188 -9.78 11.47 16.62
C PRO A 188 -8.30 11.08 16.59
N ARG A 189 -7.96 9.96 15.93
CA ARG A 189 -6.59 9.43 15.81
C ARG A 189 -5.93 9.79 14.46
N ARG A 190 -6.49 10.72 13.68
CA ARG A 190 -6.01 11.07 12.32
C ARG A 190 -4.53 11.48 12.27
N ASP A 191 -4.04 12.16 13.32
CA ASP A 191 -2.66 12.63 13.42
C ASP A 191 -1.71 11.57 14.02
N GLN A 192 -2.23 10.36 14.29
CA GLN A 192 -1.49 9.23 14.84
C GLN A 192 -1.15 8.20 13.74
N PRO A 193 -0.24 7.23 13.99
CA PRO A 193 0.16 6.27 12.98
C PRO A 193 -1.01 5.45 12.40
N PHE A 194 -1.04 5.31 11.07
CA PHE A 194 -1.86 4.32 10.36
C PHE A 194 -0.96 3.19 9.84
N VAL A 195 -1.01 2.04 10.48
CA VAL A 195 -0.17 0.88 10.12
C VAL A 195 -0.99 -0.14 9.37
N ALA A 196 -0.77 -0.23 8.06
CA ALA A 196 -1.40 -1.23 7.21
C ALA A 196 -0.57 -2.53 7.18
N VAL A 197 -1.26 -3.66 7.27
CA VAL A 197 -0.69 -5.00 7.21
C VAL A 197 -1.51 -5.84 6.23
N ASP A 198 -0.90 -6.27 5.15
CA ASP A 198 -1.48 -7.23 4.22
C ASP A 198 -1.16 -8.65 4.72
N CYS A 199 -2.17 -9.30 5.32
CA CYS A 199 -2.03 -10.63 5.88
C CYS A 199 -1.88 -11.72 4.79
N GLY A 200 -2.28 -11.44 3.55
CA GLY A 200 -2.11 -12.36 2.43
C GLY A 200 -0.71 -12.33 1.82
N ALA A 201 0.01 -11.19 1.95
CA ALA A 201 1.35 -11.04 1.41
C ALA A 201 2.45 -11.59 2.34
N ILE A 202 2.15 -11.84 3.62
CA ILE A 202 3.12 -12.33 4.60
C ILE A 202 3.06 -13.86 4.67
N PRO A 203 4.19 -14.58 4.55
CA PRO A 203 4.23 -16.03 4.76
C PRO A 203 3.65 -16.41 6.13
N GLU A 204 2.87 -17.50 6.19
CA GLU A 204 2.21 -17.98 7.43
C GLU A 204 3.18 -18.10 8.62
N THR A 205 4.42 -18.53 8.37
CA THR A 205 5.46 -18.70 9.40
C THR A 205 5.96 -17.39 9.99
N LEU A 206 5.76 -16.26 9.29
CA LEU A 206 6.25 -14.95 9.69
C LEU A 206 5.14 -14.00 10.15
N VAL A 207 3.88 -14.29 9.81
CA VAL A 207 2.75 -13.38 10.09
C VAL A 207 2.63 -13.05 11.58
N GLU A 208 2.85 -14.04 12.45
CA GLU A 208 2.79 -13.85 13.90
C GLU A 208 3.92 -12.92 14.39
N SER A 209 5.16 -13.13 13.92
CA SER A 209 6.30 -12.29 14.28
C SER A 209 6.19 -10.86 13.75
N GLU A 210 5.60 -10.67 12.58
CA GLU A 210 5.34 -9.33 12.03
C GLU A 210 4.24 -8.61 12.80
N LEU A 211 3.14 -9.28 13.14
CA LEU A 211 2.02 -8.67 13.86
C LEU A 211 2.39 -8.31 15.30
N PHE A 212 2.95 -9.26 16.06
CA PHE A 212 3.11 -9.15 17.52
C PHE A 212 4.55 -8.88 17.96
N GLY A 213 5.55 -8.98 17.05
CA GLY A 213 6.95 -8.82 17.38
C GLY A 213 7.58 -10.06 18.01
N TYR A 214 8.86 -9.96 18.32
CA TYR A 214 9.61 -11.05 18.95
C TYR A 214 10.78 -10.56 19.82
N GLU A 215 11.13 -11.34 20.82
CA GLU A 215 12.29 -11.14 21.66
C GLU A 215 13.54 -11.80 21.04
N LYS A 216 14.72 -11.34 21.46
CA LYS A 216 15.98 -11.99 21.09
C LYS A 216 15.98 -13.46 21.47
N GLY A 217 16.29 -14.33 20.51
CA GLY A 217 16.34 -15.79 20.72
C GLY A 217 15.00 -16.52 20.59
N ALA A 218 13.92 -15.84 20.19
CA ALA A 218 12.59 -16.46 20.02
C ALA A 218 12.56 -17.57 18.95
N PHE A 219 13.43 -17.48 17.95
CA PHE A 219 13.61 -18.48 16.89
C PHE A 219 15.02 -18.39 16.30
N THR A 220 15.42 -19.37 15.48
CA THR A 220 16.71 -19.37 14.77
C THR A 220 16.78 -18.16 13.83
N GLY A 221 17.67 -17.19 14.12
CA GLY A 221 17.78 -15.91 13.40
C GLY A 221 17.26 -14.68 14.14
N ALA A 222 16.61 -14.83 15.28
CA ALA A 222 16.19 -13.71 16.14
C ALA A 222 17.39 -13.11 16.92
N VAL A 223 18.27 -12.41 16.21
CA VAL A 223 19.53 -11.82 16.79
C VAL A 223 19.22 -10.68 17.74
N ARG A 224 18.15 -9.91 17.52
CA ARG A 224 17.70 -8.77 18.31
C ARG A 224 16.19 -8.78 18.45
N ARG A 225 15.68 -8.07 19.47
CA ARG A 225 14.23 -7.80 19.61
C ARG A 225 13.75 -6.97 18.42
N LYS A 226 12.51 -7.26 17.97
CA LYS A 226 11.77 -6.46 16.98
C LYS A 226 10.36 -6.22 17.48
N ASP A 227 9.95 -4.96 17.51
CA ASP A 227 8.57 -4.60 17.80
C ASP A 227 7.66 -4.97 16.63
N GLY A 228 6.44 -5.44 16.92
CA GLY A 228 5.45 -5.82 15.92
C GLY A 228 4.62 -4.64 15.43
N ARG A 229 3.77 -4.90 14.43
CA ARG A 229 2.90 -3.89 13.83
C ARG A 229 1.91 -3.29 14.83
N PHE A 230 1.46 -4.07 15.80
CA PHE A 230 0.58 -3.58 16.86
C PHE A 230 1.26 -2.54 17.75
N GLN A 231 2.52 -2.76 18.15
CA GLN A 231 3.28 -1.79 18.93
C GLN A 231 3.57 -0.53 18.11
N ALA A 232 3.91 -0.70 16.81
CA ALA A 232 4.16 0.42 15.90
C ALA A 232 2.93 1.31 15.67
N ALA A 233 1.71 0.76 15.86
CA ALA A 233 0.46 1.48 15.72
C ALA A 233 -0.09 2.03 17.04
N SER A 234 0.66 1.97 18.12
CA SER A 234 0.17 2.41 19.45
C SER A 234 -0.22 3.89 19.43
N GLY A 235 -1.41 4.20 19.96
CA GLY A 235 -2.06 5.52 19.86
C GLY A 235 -2.85 5.73 18.55
N GLY A 236 -2.56 4.96 17.50
CA GLY A 236 -3.10 5.11 16.14
C GLY A 236 -4.11 4.04 15.72
N THR A 237 -3.95 3.56 14.49
CA THR A 237 -4.84 2.56 13.87
C THR A 237 -4.04 1.45 13.20
N VAL A 238 -4.41 0.19 13.46
CA VAL A 238 -3.94 -0.98 12.69
C VAL A 238 -5.01 -1.30 11.64
N PHE A 239 -4.60 -1.38 10.39
CA PHE A 239 -5.42 -1.91 9.30
C PHE A 239 -4.91 -3.28 8.89
N LEU A 240 -5.75 -4.30 9.05
CA LEU A 240 -5.47 -5.69 8.69
C LEU A 240 -6.20 -6.02 7.38
N ASP A 241 -5.48 -6.02 6.25
CA ASP A 241 -6.06 -6.46 4.98
C ASP A 241 -5.99 -7.98 4.84
N GLU A 242 -6.98 -8.55 4.17
CA GLU A 242 -7.12 -9.99 3.93
C GLU A 242 -7.05 -10.84 5.22
N VAL A 243 -7.73 -10.37 6.28
CA VAL A 243 -7.72 -11.04 7.61
C VAL A 243 -8.19 -12.49 7.56
N GLY A 244 -8.97 -12.88 6.55
CA GLY A 244 -9.40 -14.25 6.30
C GLY A 244 -8.27 -15.25 6.02
N ASN A 245 -7.09 -14.76 5.64
CA ASN A 245 -5.91 -15.58 5.36
C ASN A 245 -5.06 -15.90 6.60
N LEU A 246 -5.42 -15.34 7.77
CA LEU A 246 -4.69 -15.61 9.00
C LEU A 246 -4.85 -17.07 9.46
N PRO A 247 -3.75 -17.75 9.84
CA PRO A 247 -3.83 -19.08 10.45
C PRO A 247 -4.63 -19.08 11.78
N LEU A 248 -5.35 -20.15 12.10
CA LEU A 248 -6.15 -20.26 13.32
C LEU A 248 -5.40 -19.93 14.62
N PRO A 249 -4.12 -20.35 14.81
CA PRO A 249 -3.34 -19.93 15.98
C PRO A 249 -3.14 -18.40 16.07
N THR A 250 -2.88 -17.76 14.94
CA THR A 250 -2.70 -16.29 14.86
C THR A 250 -4.03 -15.56 15.11
N GLN A 251 -5.15 -16.12 14.63
CA GLN A 251 -6.49 -15.59 14.92
C GLN A 251 -6.79 -15.59 16.44
N ALA A 252 -6.37 -16.63 17.17
CA ALA A 252 -6.54 -16.68 18.63
C ALA A 252 -5.73 -15.59 19.37
N LYS A 253 -4.51 -15.29 18.88
CA LYS A 253 -3.69 -14.20 19.44
C LYS A 253 -4.24 -12.83 19.08
N LEU A 254 -4.76 -12.68 17.87
CA LEU A 254 -5.43 -11.46 17.43
C LEU A 254 -6.65 -11.15 18.30
N LEU A 255 -7.48 -12.16 18.61
CA LEU A 255 -8.62 -11.98 19.50
C LEU A 255 -8.19 -11.43 20.87
N ARG A 256 -7.15 -12.00 21.48
CA ARG A 256 -6.61 -11.50 22.75
C ARG A 256 -6.10 -10.06 22.63
N ALA A 257 -5.40 -9.73 21.54
CA ALA A 257 -4.92 -8.37 21.30
C ALA A 257 -6.08 -7.36 21.25
N ILE A 258 -7.22 -7.74 20.68
CA ILE A 258 -8.43 -6.90 20.60
C ILE A 258 -9.11 -6.76 21.97
N GLU A 259 -9.28 -7.85 22.70
CA GLU A 259 -10.02 -7.88 23.96
C GLU A 259 -9.23 -7.30 25.14
N GLU A 260 -7.97 -7.73 25.28
CA GLU A 260 -7.12 -7.37 26.42
C GLU A 260 -6.33 -6.07 26.18
N ARG A 261 -6.31 -5.56 24.94
CA ARG A 261 -5.46 -4.44 24.50
C ARG A 261 -3.98 -4.64 24.83
N GLN A 262 -3.54 -5.88 24.68
CA GLN A 262 -2.16 -6.29 24.96
C GLN A 262 -1.71 -7.29 23.90
N VAL A 263 -0.42 -7.27 23.58
CA VAL A 263 0.21 -8.24 22.69
C VAL A 263 1.37 -8.91 23.41
N THR A 264 1.55 -10.20 23.16
CA THR A 264 2.71 -10.94 23.68
C THR A 264 3.65 -11.25 22.52
N PRO A 265 4.83 -10.57 22.45
CA PRO A 265 5.84 -10.89 21.45
C PRO A 265 6.27 -12.36 21.53
N LEU A 266 6.69 -12.95 20.40
CA LEU A 266 7.21 -14.31 20.39
C LEU A 266 8.43 -14.41 21.32
N GLY A 267 8.44 -15.46 22.16
CA GLY A 267 9.51 -15.67 23.15
C GLY A 267 9.40 -14.78 24.40
N ALA A 268 8.45 -13.84 24.46
CA ALA A 268 8.21 -13.03 25.64
C ALA A 268 7.31 -13.74 26.66
N THR A 269 7.59 -13.50 27.96
CA THR A 269 6.75 -14.00 29.08
C THR A 269 5.76 -12.96 29.59
N ARG A 270 5.96 -11.69 29.21
CA ARG A 270 5.10 -10.58 29.65
C ARG A 270 4.40 -9.93 28.46
N PRO A 271 3.07 -9.69 28.57
CA PRO A 271 2.35 -8.93 27.56
C PRO A 271 2.77 -7.44 27.59
N VAL A 272 2.65 -6.80 26.44
CA VAL A 272 2.90 -5.38 26.24
C VAL A 272 1.57 -4.70 25.93
N PRO A 273 1.17 -3.63 26.66
CA PRO A 273 -0.06 -2.91 26.38
C PRO A 273 0.02 -2.22 25.02
N VAL A 274 -1.09 -2.23 24.26
CA VAL A 274 -1.21 -1.58 22.94
C VAL A 274 -2.57 -0.89 22.85
N ASP A 275 -2.57 0.42 22.69
CA ASP A 275 -3.78 1.19 22.40
C ASP A 275 -3.86 1.49 20.90
N ALA A 276 -4.39 0.56 20.13
CA ALA A 276 -4.61 0.75 18.71
C ALA A 276 -6.08 0.51 18.34
N ARG A 277 -6.64 1.38 17.48
CA ARG A 277 -7.92 1.12 16.82
C ARG A 277 -7.72 0.08 15.72
N ILE A 278 -8.65 -0.86 15.59
CA ILE A 278 -8.53 -1.94 14.62
C ILE A 278 -9.56 -1.75 13.50
N ILE A 279 -9.08 -1.82 12.26
CA ILE A 279 -9.88 -1.90 11.05
C ILE A 279 -9.43 -3.17 10.32
N ALA A 280 -10.35 -4.09 10.04
CA ALA A 280 -10.07 -5.31 9.31
C ALA A 280 -10.75 -5.29 7.94
N ALA A 281 -10.13 -5.92 6.94
CA ALA A 281 -10.72 -6.10 5.63
C ALA A 281 -10.68 -7.57 5.20
N ALA A 282 -11.72 -8.01 4.49
CA ALA A 282 -11.81 -9.35 3.95
C ALA A 282 -12.38 -9.31 2.52
N ASN A 283 -11.85 -10.18 1.67
CA ASN A 283 -12.34 -10.42 0.30
C ASN A 283 -13.28 -11.64 0.23
N VAL A 284 -13.38 -12.38 1.32
CA VAL A 284 -14.26 -13.55 1.50
C VAL A 284 -15.34 -13.25 2.55
N ASP A 285 -16.44 -13.99 2.50
CA ASP A 285 -17.44 -13.95 3.57
C ASP A 285 -16.89 -14.64 4.83
N LEU A 286 -16.53 -13.85 5.85
CA LEU A 286 -15.99 -14.35 7.11
C LEU A 286 -17.04 -15.14 7.92
N ALA A 287 -18.34 -14.86 7.74
CA ALA A 287 -19.40 -15.64 8.41
C ALA A 287 -19.48 -17.06 7.80
N GLU A 288 -19.32 -17.17 6.48
CA GLU A 288 -19.25 -18.47 5.82
C GLU A 288 -17.94 -19.21 6.17
N ALA A 289 -16.80 -18.50 6.14
CA ALA A 289 -15.50 -19.06 6.55
C ALA A 289 -15.56 -19.58 8.02
N SER A 290 -16.27 -18.87 8.91
CA SER A 290 -16.47 -19.28 10.29
C SER A 290 -17.31 -20.54 10.40
N ARG A 291 -18.41 -20.63 9.64
CA ARG A 291 -19.22 -21.86 9.59
C ARG A 291 -18.45 -23.06 9.05
N ALA A 292 -17.53 -22.82 8.12
CA ALA A 292 -16.64 -23.83 7.54
C ALA A 292 -15.42 -24.17 8.43
N GLY A 293 -15.29 -23.60 9.62
CA GLY A 293 -14.18 -23.86 10.57
C GLY A 293 -12.83 -23.25 10.14
N ARG A 294 -12.78 -22.43 9.10
CA ARG A 294 -11.57 -21.75 8.62
C ARG A 294 -11.31 -20.40 9.31
N PHE A 295 -12.32 -19.88 9.99
CA PHE A 295 -12.24 -18.64 10.76
C PHE A 295 -12.91 -18.85 12.12
N ARG A 296 -12.35 -18.27 13.19
CA ARG A 296 -12.90 -18.42 14.54
C ARG A 296 -14.18 -17.59 14.70
N PRO A 297 -15.28 -18.17 15.20
CA PRO A 297 -16.53 -17.43 15.41
C PRO A 297 -16.38 -16.26 16.40
N ASP A 298 -15.63 -16.46 17.49
CA ASP A 298 -15.38 -15.43 18.50
C ASP A 298 -14.65 -14.20 17.91
N LEU A 299 -13.62 -14.43 17.11
CA LEU A 299 -12.91 -13.36 16.42
C LEU A 299 -13.82 -12.64 15.40
N TYR A 300 -14.64 -13.38 14.65
CA TYR A 300 -15.58 -12.78 13.70
C TYR A 300 -16.50 -11.76 14.37
N TYR A 301 -17.14 -12.13 15.48
CA TYR A 301 -18.04 -11.21 16.20
C TYR A 301 -17.28 -10.00 16.78
N ARG A 302 -16.05 -10.19 17.20
CA ARG A 302 -15.23 -9.09 17.73
C ARG A 302 -14.71 -8.14 16.65
N LEU A 303 -14.42 -8.63 15.44
CA LEU A 303 -14.07 -7.78 14.29
C LEU A 303 -15.28 -7.07 13.69
N ASN A 304 -16.45 -7.71 13.73
CA ASN A 304 -17.67 -7.18 13.12
C ASN A 304 -18.55 -6.40 14.11
N GLU A 305 -17.94 -5.53 14.95
CA GLU A 305 -18.71 -4.59 15.78
C GLU A 305 -19.43 -3.57 14.88
N PHE A 306 -18.78 -3.17 13.78
CA PHE A 306 -19.38 -2.37 12.71
C PHE A 306 -18.95 -2.88 11.35
N GLY A 307 -19.91 -3.35 10.55
CA GLY A 307 -19.66 -3.90 9.22
C GLY A 307 -19.91 -2.88 8.12
N ILE A 308 -18.97 -2.76 7.16
CA ILE A 308 -19.12 -1.98 5.92
C ILE A 308 -18.98 -2.95 4.75
N SER A 309 -20.00 -3.03 3.90
CA SER A 309 -19.95 -3.84 2.69
C SER A 309 -19.68 -2.98 1.47
N LEU A 310 -18.58 -3.24 0.76
CA LEU A 310 -18.22 -2.54 -0.47
C LEU A 310 -18.82 -3.22 -1.69
N PRO A 311 -19.65 -2.52 -2.46
CA PRO A 311 -20.26 -3.09 -3.67
C PRO A 311 -19.19 -3.32 -4.75
N PRO A 312 -19.27 -4.43 -5.51
CA PRO A 312 -18.42 -4.65 -6.67
C PRO A 312 -18.75 -3.64 -7.79
N LEU A 313 -17.77 -3.37 -8.66
CA LEU A 313 -17.90 -2.33 -9.68
C LEU A 313 -19.06 -2.58 -10.64
N ARG A 314 -19.39 -3.84 -10.96
CA ARG A 314 -20.54 -4.22 -11.77
C ARG A 314 -21.90 -3.81 -11.22
N SER A 315 -22.03 -3.60 -9.92
CA SER A 315 -23.26 -3.12 -9.26
C SER A 315 -23.33 -1.60 -9.13
N ARG A 316 -22.28 -0.87 -9.57
CA ARG A 316 -22.18 0.59 -9.58
C ARG A 316 -21.61 1.11 -10.89
N ARG A 317 -22.17 0.64 -12.01
CA ARG A 317 -21.68 0.94 -13.37
C ARG A 317 -21.66 2.43 -13.71
N GLU A 318 -22.51 3.22 -13.04
CA GLU A 318 -22.54 4.68 -13.16
C GLU A 318 -21.23 5.36 -12.70
N ASP A 319 -20.48 4.74 -11.78
CA ASP A 319 -19.18 5.26 -11.32
C ASP A 319 -18.04 5.00 -12.31
N ILE A 320 -18.23 4.10 -13.30
CA ILE A 320 -17.17 3.69 -14.24
C ILE A 320 -16.65 4.88 -15.02
N ALA A 321 -17.53 5.74 -15.52
CA ALA A 321 -17.12 6.90 -16.31
C ALA A 321 -16.27 7.88 -15.47
N HIS A 322 -16.72 8.18 -14.25
CA HIS A 322 -15.99 9.04 -13.33
C HIS A 322 -14.61 8.46 -12.98
N LEU A 323 -14.56 7.17 -12.64
CA LEU A 323 -13.30 6.48 -12.30
C LEU A 323 -12.34 6.41 -13.48
N ALA A 324 -12.85 6.11 -14.69
CA ALA A 324 -12.05 6.03 -15.90
C ALA A 324 -11.44 7.38 -16.28
N SER A 325 -12.22 8.48 -16.22
CA SER A 325 -11.71 9.83 -16.47
C SER A 325 -10.64 10.21 -15.47
N ARG A 326 -10.87 9.98 -14.18
CA ARG A 326 -9.88 10.26 -13.14
C ARG A 326 -8.59 9.47 -13.33
N PHE A 327 -8.67 8.18 -13.66
CA PHE A 327 -7.47 7.37 -13.92
C PHE A 327 -6.73 7.83 -15.17
N LEU A 328 -7.45 8.31 -16.17
CA LEU A 328 -6.84 8.90 -17.37
C LEU A 328 -6.05 10.17 -17.02
N ASP A 329 -6.62 11.05 -16.19
CA ASP A 329 -5.95 12.27 -15.71
C ASP A 329 -4.69 11.92 -14.92
N GLU A 330 -4.78 10.98 -13.95
CA GLU A 330 -3.64 10.49 -13.18
C GLU A 330 -2.51 9.99 -14.11
N VAL A 331 -2.86 9.18 -15.11
CA VAL A 331 -1.89 8.59 -16.04
C VAL A 331 -1.30 9.63 -17.01
N SER A 332 -2.10 10.58 -17.49
CA SER A 332 -1.65 11.66 -18.36
C SER A 332 -0.61 12.53 -17.68
N MET A 333 -0.79 12.83 -16.38
CA MET A 333 0.21 13.55 -15.58
C MET A 333 1.49 12.71 -15.41
N GLU A 334 1.37 11.41 -15.11
CA GLU A 334 2.51 10.50 -14.94
C GLU A 334 3.34 10.37 -16.22
N LEU A 335 2.69 10.22 -17.37
CA LEU A 335 3.32 10.08 -18.67
C LEU A 335 3.87 11.42 -19.24
N ARG A 336 3.52 12.54 -18.62
CA ARG A 336 3.80 13.89 -19.14
C ARG A 336 3.34 14.07 -20.60
N ARG A 337 2.28 13.37 -20.97
CA ARG A 337 1.69 13.38 -22.30
C ARG A 337 0.17 13.47 -22.15
N PRO A 338 -0.48 14.53 -22.65
CA PRO A 338 -1.92 14.66 -22.54
C PRO A 338 -2.61 13.60 -23.43
N VAL A 339 -3.51 12.83 -22.82
CA VAL A 339 -4.52 12.02 -23.50
C VAL A 339 -5.85 12.68 -23.18
N HIS A 340 -6.53 13.23 -24.21
CA HIS A 340 -7.60 14.21 -24.04
C HIS A 340 -8.96 13.59 -23.65
N GLY A 341 -9.11 12.26 -23.72
CA GLY A 341 -10.36 11.63 -23.32
C GLY A 341 -10.49 10.17 -23.74
N ILE A 342 -11.70 9.66 -23.53
CA ILE A 342 -12.14 8.31 -23.90
C ILE A 342 -13.34 8.50 -24.81
N THR A 343 -13.36 7.85 -25.98
CA THR A 343 -14.52 7.95 -26.91
C THR A 343 -15.76 7.30 -26.33
N ASP A 344 -16.95 7.72 -26.79
CA ASP A 344 -18.22 7.18 -26.28
C ASP A 344 -18.32 5.67 -26.53
N GLU A 345 -17.82 5.18 -27.66
CA GLU A 345 -17.80 3.75 -27.98
C GLU A 345 -16.91 2.97 -27.02
N ALA A 346 -15.73 3.52 -26.68
CA ALA A 346 -14.82 2.91 -25.71
C ALA A 346 -15.44 2.94 -24.30
N MET A 347 -16.08 4.04 -23.92
CA MET A 347 -16.76 4.19 -22.63
C MET A 347 -17.91 3.20 -22.48
N GLU A 348 -18.67 2.95 -23.55
CA GLU A 348 -19.75 1.97 -23.53
C GLU A 348 -19.23 0.53 -23.34
N LEU A 349 -18.11 0.18 -23.94
CA LEU A 349 -17.45 -1.10 -23.70
C LEU A 349 -17.00 -1.25 -22.24
N LEU A 350 -16.42 -0.18 -21.65
CA LEU A 350 -16.04 -0.17 -20.25
C LEU A 350 -17.24 -0.36 -19.31
N ARG A 351 -18.39 0.25 -19.61
CA ARG A 351 -19.62 0.11 -18.82
C ARG A 351 -20.25 -1.29 -18.89
N ARG A 352 -20.10 -1.99 -20.01
CA ARG A 352 -20.66 -3.32 -20.21
C ARG A 352 -19.87 -4.43 -19.54
N HIS A 353 -18.60 -4.21 -19.28
CA HIS A 353 -17.73 -5.22 -18.68
C HIS A 353 -18.08 -5.46 -17.21
N ASP A 354 -17.89 -6.69 -16.71
CA ASP A 354 -18.26 -7.09 -15.35
C ASP A 354 -17.18 -6.83 -14.29
N TRP A 355 -15.99 -6.50 -14.72
CA TRP A 355 -14.86 -6.10 -13.88
C TRP A 355 -14.57 -7.07 -12.71
N PRO A 356 -14.17 -8.33 -12.95
CA PRO A 356 -13.87 -9.28 -11.90
C PRO A 356 -12.74 -8.80 -10.96
N GLY A 357 -11.79 -7.99 -11.45
CA GLY A 357 -10.77 -7.30 -10.65
C GLY A 357 -11.19 -5.91 -10.19
N ASN A 358 -12.46 -5.53 -10.33
CA ASN A 358 -13.06 -4.29 -9.87
C ASN A 358 -12.29 -3.03 -10.31
N VAL A 359 -12.12 -2.06 -9.42
CA VAL A 359 -11.45 -0.76 -9.69
C VAL A 359 -9.97 -0.95 -10.00
N ARG A 360 -9.32 -1.98 -9.43
CA ARG A 360 -7.90 -2.28 -9.72
C ARG A 360 -7.72 -2.71 -11.18
N GLU A 361 -8.64 -3.53 -11.71
CA GLU A 361 -8.64 -3.93 -13.12
C GLU A 361 -8.93 -2.75 -14.03
N LEU A 362 -9.96 -1.96 -13.75
CA LEU A 362 -10.29 -0.76 -14.52
C LEU A 362 -9.10 0.19 -14.60
N LYS A 363 -8.43 0.49 -13.47
CA LYS A 363 -7.23 1.34 -13.45
C LYS A 363 -6.13 0.80 -14.35
N ASN A 364 -5.86 -0.51 -14.32
CA ASN A 364 -4.85 -1.14 -15.15
C ASN A 364 -5.21 -1.09 -16.65
N VAL A 365 -6.49 -1.27 -17.00
CA VAL A 365 -6.96 -1.19 -18.38
C VAL A 365 -6.79 0.23 -18.92
N ILE A 366 -7.24 1.25 -18.18
CA ILE A 366 -7.10 2.65 -18.58
C ILE A 366 -5.61 3.03 -18.72
N ARG A 367 -4.77 2.60 -17.77
CA ARG A 367 -3.32 2.87 -17.82
C ARG A 367 -2.65 2.29 -19.07
N LYS A 368 -3.00 1.05 -19.44
CA LYS A 368 -2.50 0.40 -20.67
C LYS A 368 -3.03 1.09 -21.92
N ALA A 369 -4.32 1.41 -21.98
CA ALA A 369 -4.92 2.10 -23.10
C ALA A 369 -4.31 3.50 -23.31
N ALA A 370 -4.12 4.28 -22.24
CA ALA A 370 -3.51 5.60 -22.29
C ALA A 370 -2.05 5.57 -22.76
N LEU A 371 -1.31 4.48 -22.44
CA LEU A 371 0.07 4.30 -22.92
C LEU A 371 0.11 4.14 -24.46
N LEU A 372 -0.88 3.46 -25.03
CA LEU A 372 -0.98 3.18 -26.48
C LEU A 372 -1.65 4.30 -27.27
N ALA A 373 -2.63 4.98 -26.68
CA ALA A 373 -3.34 6.07 -27.30
C ALA A 373 -2.43 7.28 -27.58
N THR A 374 -2.63 7.97 -28.69
CA THR A 374 -1.92 9.22 -29.04
C THR A 374 -2.68 10.46 -28.57
N ASP A 375 -4.01 10.44 -28.65
CA ASP A 375 -4.88 11.59 -28.36
C ASP A 375 -6.11 11.15 -27.52
N LEU A 376 -6.90 10.20 -28.02
CA LEU A 376 -8.09 9.66 -27.39
C LEU A 376 -7.96 8.15 -27.21
N ILE A 377 -8.53 7.62 -26.13
CA ILE A 377 -8.71 6.16 -25.97
C ILE A 377 -9.90 5.72 -26.80
N THR A 378 -9.63 4.92 -27.85
CA THR A 378 -10.62 4.29 -28.71
C THR A 378 -10.77 2.81 -28.37
N PRO A 379 -11.81 2.09 -28.85
CA PRO A 379 -12.01 0.67 -28.59
C PRO A 379 -10.81 -0.24 -28.93
N GLU A 380 -10.02 0.13 -29.92
CA GLU A 380 -8.85 -0.64 -30.39
C GLU A 380 -7.70 -0.68 -29.35
N PHE A 381 -7.61 0.32 -28.46
CA PHE A 381 -6.62 0.35 -27.38
C PHE A 381 -7.07 -0.39 -26.12
N LEU A 382 -8.35 -0.78 -26.06
CA LEU A 382 -8.85 -1.60 -24.95
C LEU A 382 -8.51 -3.07 -25.20
N PRO A 383 -8.12 -3.83 -24.16
CA PRO A 383 -7.99 -5.27 -24.29
C PRO A 383 -9.34 -5.88 -24.67
N PRO A 384 -9.40 -7.12 -25.22
CA PRO A 384 -10.65 -7.81 -25.44
C PRO A 384 -11.42 -7.92 -24.12
N LEU A 385 -12.35 -7.00 -23.88
CA LEU A 385 -13.23 -7.04 -22.73
C LEU A 385 -14.23 -8.17 -22.99
N VAL A 386 -14.21 -9.21 -22.16
CA VAL A 386 -15.13 -10.35 -22.28
C VAL A 386 -16.55 -9.80 -22.09
N ALA A 387 -17.41 -10.00 -23.11
CA ALA A 387 -18.82 -9.64 -22.99
C ALA A 387 -19.44 -10.33 -21.75
N PRO A 388 -20.48 -9.72 -21.14
CA PRO A 388 -21.19 -10.34 -20.03
C PRO A 388 -21.60 -11.74 -20.45
N ARG A 389 -21.27 -12.77 -19.68
CA ARG A 389 -21.86 -14.08 -19.85
C ARG A 389 -23.34 -13.91 -19.63
N GLU A 390 -24.14 -14.12 -20.70
CA GLU A 390 -25.58 -14.23 -20.56
C GLU A 390 -25.86 -15.27 -19.46
N ALA A 391 -26.71 -14.88 -18.51
CA ALA A 391 -27.13 -15.76 -17.42
C ALA A 391 -27.90 -16.94 -18.05
N GLY A 392 -27.22 -18.04 -18.28
CA GLY A 392 -27.77 -19.23 -18.93
C GLY A 392 -26.72 -20.17 -19.51
N GLN A 393 -25.50 -19.71 -19.77
CA GLN A 393 -24.47 -20.67 -20.16
C GLN A 393 -23.81 -21.25 -18.89
N PRO A 394 -23.85 -22.59 -18.70
CA PRO A 394 -23.17 -23.20 -17.56
C PRO A 394 -21.71 -22.79 -17.62
N ALA A 395 -21.19 -22.32 -16.48
CA ALA A 395 -19.77 -22.13 -16.30
C ALA A 395 -19.07 -23.38 -16.84
N VAL A 396 -18.11 -23.18 -17.77
CA VAL A 396 -17.13 -24.22 -17.99
C VAL A 396 -16.38 -24.30 -16.69
N VAL A 397 -16.91 -25.11 -15.79
CA VAL A 397 -16.25 -25.56 -14.58
C VAL A 397 -14.96 -26.19 -15.13
N ALA A 398 -13.83 -25.58 -14.87
CA ALA A 398 -12.60 -26.36 -14.91
C ALA A 398 -12.93 -27.61 -14.08
N PRO A 399 -12.70 -28.82 -14.62
CA PRO A 399 -13.09 -30.02 -13.91
C PRO A 399 -12.50 -29.89 -12.49
N ALA A 400 -13.37 -30.00 -11.49
CA ALA A 400 -12.95 -30.14 -10.11
C ALA A 400 -11.93 -31.27 -10.13
N VAL A 401 -10.68 -30.99 -9.81
CA VAL A 401 -9.66 -31.98 -9.66
C VAL A 401 -9.93 -32.64 -8.30
N ASP A 402 -10.90 -33.53 -8.29
CA ASP A 402 -10.98 -34.55 -7.26
C ASP A 402 -9.70 -35.40 -7.43
N GLY A 403 -8.89 -35.39 -6.41
CA GLY A 403 -7.50 -35.84 -6.39
C GLY A 403 -7.27 -37.14 -7.17
N GLU A 404 -6.19 -37.11 -7.97
CA GLU A 404 -5.35 -38.19 -8.51
C GLU A 404 -4.92 -37.96 -9.97
N LEU A 405 -5.16 -36.80 -10.60
CA LEU A 405 -4.62 -36.52 -11.93
C LEU A 405 -3.22 -35.88 -11.81
N SER A 406 -2.23 -36.46 -12.44
CA SER A 406 -0.91 -35.87 -12.55
C SER A 406 -0.94 -34.57 -13.39
N LEU A 407 0.01 -33.66 -13.17
CA LEU A 407 0.17 -32.43 -13.98
C LEU A 407 0.18 -32.68 -15.49
N ARG A 408 0.67 -33.86 -15.91
CA ARG A 408 0.70 -34.30 -17.31
C ARG A 408 -0.69 -34.60 -17.83
N GLU A 409 -1.54 -35.28 -17.05
CA GLU A 409 -2.92 -35.61 -17.44
C GLU A 409 -3.78 -34.35 -17.48
N VAL A 410 -3.61 -33.42 -16.55
CA VAL A 410 -4.30 -32.12 -16.57
C VAL A 410 -3.90 -31.32 -17.81
N SER A 411 -2.63 -31.31 -18.19
CA SER A 411 -2.12 -30.64 -19.39
C SER A 411 -2.67 -31.29 -20.67
N GLU A 412 -2.77 -32.62 -20.71
CA GLU A 412 -3.31 -33.37 -21.86
C GLU A 412 -4.81 -33.10 -22.04
N VAL A 413 -5.60 -33.05 -20.96
CA VAL A 413 -7.02 -32.74 -21.01
C VAL A 413 -7.26 -31.28 -21.47
N ALA A 414 -6.51 -30.32 -20.89
CA ALA A 414 -6.62 -28.90 -21.27
C ALA A 414 -6.24 -28.67 -22.74
N THR A 415 -5.20 -29.36 -23.23
CA THR A 415 -4.75 -29.28 -24.62
C THR A 415 -5.78 -29.90 -25.57
N ALA A 416 -6.36 -31.06 -25.20
CA ALA A 416 -7.38 -31.72 -25.99
C ALA A 416 -8.64 -30.86 -26.15
N ASP A 417 -9.07 -30.17 -25.10
CA ASP A 417 -10.26 -29.29 -25.17
C ASP A 417 -10.00 -28.02 -25.98
N ALA A 418 -8.81 -27.45 -25.90
CA ALA A 418 -8.40 -26.31 -26.72
C ALA A 418 -8.35 -26.69 -28.23
N GLU A 419 -7.76 -27.84 -28.56
CA GLU A 419 -7.67 -28.35 -29.91
C GLU A 419 -9.05 -28.68 -30.47
N ARG A 420 -9.92 -29.31 -29.69
CA ARG A 420 -11.31 -29.61 -30.09
C ARG A 420 -12.09 -28.36 -30.46
N ARG A 421 -11.96 -27.28 -29.66
CA ARG A 421 -12.61 -25.99 -29.95
C ARG A 421 -12.04 -25.35 -31.21
N ALA A 422 -10.74 -25.30 -31.38
CA ALA A 422 -10.09 -24.72 -32.56
C ALA A 422 -10.48 -25.44 -33.84
N ILE A 423 -10.56 -26.79 -33.81
CA ILE A 423 -10.97 -27.59 -34.97
C ILE A 423 -12.45 -27.33 -35.36
N ARG A 424 -13.35 -27.23 -34.37
CA ARG A 424 -14.77 -26.92 -34.66
C ARG A 424 -14.91 -25.53 -35.27
N GLN A 425 -14.29 -24.52 -34.72
CA GLN A 425 -14.30 -23.14 -35.21
C GLN A 425 -13.75 -23.02 -36.63
N ALA A 426 -12.67 -23.74 -36.94
CA ALA A 426 -12.14 -23.76 -38.31
C ALA A 426 -13.02 -24.49 -39.30
N LEU A 427 -13.73 -25.55 -38.89
CA LEU A 427 -14.71 -26.26 -39.76
C LEU A 427 -15.96 -25.45 -39.99
N GLU A 428 -16.46 -24.70 -39.00
CA GLU A 428 -17.55 -23.74 -39.16
C GLU A 428 -17.19 -22.65 -40.18
N ALA A 429 -16.04 -21.99 -39.97
CA ALA A 429 -15.55 -20.95 -40.90
C ALA A 429 -15.28 -21.47 -42.30
N ALA A 430 -14.93 -22.74 -42.45
CA ALA A 430 -14.67 -23.42 -43.73
C ALA A 430 -15.91 -24.14 -44.26
N ARG A 431 -17.12 -24.02 -43.67
CA ARG A 431 -18.35 -24.72 -44.06
C ARG A 431 -18.14 -26.21 -44.31
N GLY A 432 -17.44 -26.88 -43.38
CA GLY A 432 -17.14 -28.32 -43.47
C GLY A 432 -16.01 -28.69 -44.42
N ASN A 433 -15.37 -27.76 -45.12
CA ASN A 433 -14.24 -28.04 -46.01
C ASN A 433 -12.96 -28.31 -45.23
N LYS A 434 -12.56 -29.57 -45.08
CA LYS A 434 -11.40 -30.01 -44.31
C LYS A 434 -10.07 -29.41 -44.79
N SER A 435 -9.89 -29.25 -46.12
CA SER A 435 -8.65 -28.70 -46.68
C SER A 435 -8.51 -27.21 -46.36
N GLN A 436 -9.63 -26.49 -46.38
CA GLN A 436 -9.66 -25.08 -46.00
C GLN A 436 -9.49 -24.91 -44.48
N ALA A 437 -10.12 -25.74 -43.65
CA ALA A 437 -9.95 -25.76 -42.21
C ALA A 437 -8.48 -26.06 -41.79
N ALA A 438 -7.82 -26.96 -42.48
CA ALA A 438 -6.39 -27.25 -42.25
C ALA A 438 -5.50 -26.03 -42.53
N ARG A 439 -5.80 -25.27 -43.62
CA ARG A 439 -5.07 -24.01 -43.91
C ARG A 439 -5.32 -22.95 -42.87
N LEU A 440 -6.55 -22.78 -42.36
CA LEU A 440 -6.88 -21.82 -41.29
C LEU A 440 -6.15 -22.14 -40.01
N LEU A 441 -6.02 -23.44 -39.69
CA LEU A 441 -5.28 -23.90 -38.49
C LEU A 441 -3.77 -23.99 -38.71
N ARG A 442 -3.26 -23.65 -39.90
CA ARG A 442 -1.84 -23.76 -40.28
C ARG A 442 -1.26 -25.15 -39.99
N THR A 443 -2.05 -26.19 -40.29
CA THR A 443 -1.66 -27.60 -40.13
C THR A 443 -1.85 -28.35 -41.45
N ASP A 444 -1.23 -29.54 -41.57
CA ASP A 444 -1.45 -30.40 -42.71
C ASP A 444 -2.80 -31.15 -42.58
N TYR A 445 -3.32 -31.61 -43.77
CA TYR A 445 -4.61 -32.31 -43.85
C TYR A 445 -4.64 -33.60 -43.05
N THR A 446 -3.53 -34.34 -43.01
CA THR A 446 -3.43 -35.64 -42.34
C THR A 446 -3.48 -35.48 -40.83
N THR A 447 -2.78 -34.50 -40.30
CA THR A 447 -2.79 -34.13 -38.86
C THR A 447 -4.19 -33.67 -38.44
N LEU A 448 -4.85 -32.78 -39.21
CA LEU A 448 -6.24 -32.36 -38.93
C LEU A 448 -7.19 -33.57 -38.94
N HIS A 449 -7.11 -34.42 -39.96
CA HIS A 449 -7.95 -35.61 -40.08
C HIS A 449 -7.78 -36.59 -38.92
N ALA A 450 -6.56 -36.82 -38.50
CA ALA A 450 -6.21 -37.69 -37.35
C ALA A 450 -6.80 -37.12 -36.05
N LYS A 451 -6.67 -35.80 -35.82
CA LYS A 451 -7.24 -35.13 -34.66
C LYS A 451 -8.75 -35.09 -34.66
N MET A 452 -9.40 -34.85 -35.82
CA MET A 452 -10.86 -34.96 -35.97
C MET A 452 -11.35 -36.36 -35.59
N LYS A 453 -10.67 -37.42 -36.06
CA LYS A 453 -11.01 -38.80 -35.73
C LYS A 453 -10.81 -39.07 -34.22
N ARG A 454 -9.73 -38.57 -33.63
CA ARG A 454 -9.45 -38.71 -32.18
C ARG A 454 -10.51 -38.03 -31.31
N TYR A 455 -11.04 -36.87 -31.75
CA TYR A 455 -12.01 -36.10 -30.99
C TYR A 455 -13.46 -36.33 -31.40
N GLY A 456 -13.74 -37.25 -32.33
CA GLY A 456 -15.09 -37.60 -32.78
C GLY A 456 -15.81 -36.46 -33.51
N ILE A 457 -15.07 -35.59 -34.23
CA ILE A 457 -15.64 -34.44 -34.95
C ILE A 457 -15.89 -34.85 -36.41
N SER A 458 -17.15 -34.70 -36.86
CA SER A 458 -17.55 -34.95 -38.27
C SER A 458 -17.62 -33.63 -39.04
N ALA A 459 -17.00 -33.57 -40.21
CA ALA A 459 -17.12 -32.41 -41.10
C ALA A 459 -18.53 -32.21 -41.70
N ARG A 460 -19.35 -33.25 -41.67
CA ARG A 460 -20.76 -33.20 -42.17
C ARG A 460 -21.64 -32.33 -41.29
N ASP A 461 -21.31 -32.26 -39.99
CA ASP A 461 -22.06 -31.47 -39.00
C ASP A 461 -21.96 -29.95 -39.22
N PHE A 462 -21.09 -29.51 -40.15
CA PHE A 462 -20.81 -28.12 -40.48
C PHE A 462 -21.06 -27.75 -41.94
N GLN A 463 -21.77 -28.63 -42.72
CA GLN A 463 -22.07 -28.40 -44.15
C GLN A 463 -23.40 -27.73 -44.37
N ASP A 464 -24.32 -27.75 -43.39
CA ASP A 464 -25.71 -27.27 -43.49
C ASP A 464 -25.97 -25.98 -42.66
N ALA A 465 -24.94 -25.26 -42.28
CA ALA A 465 -25.04 -24.00 -41.52
C ALA A 465 -24.74 -22.77 -42.41
#